data_006edf8067dc34f3801922f1662300c3
#
_entry.id   006edf8067dc34f3801922f1662300c3
#
_cell.length_a   1.000
_cell.length_b   1.000
_cell.length_c   1.000
_cell.angle_alpha   90.00
_cell.angle_beta   90.00
_cell.angle_gamma   90.00
#
_symmetry.space_group_name_H-M   'P 1'
#
loop_
_entity.id
_entity.type
_entity.pdbx_description
1 polymer ?
#
loop_
_entity_poly.entity_id
_entity_poly.type
_entity_poly.pdbx_seq_one_letter_code
_entity_poly.pdbx_strand_id
1 'polypeptide(L)'
;MEIALYCDIVRNNNTKSKRFGQHGIVLTTSTSCAYVNYQDGFTAYCAVKHLTLVKHFRLDERIGDESVYYRGYWGRLKLVDANDNVRTLSREEMWALAQKYIHRTAVVV
;
A
#
# COMPACT_ATOMS: atom_id res chain seq x y z
N MET A 1 -12.06 10.69 3.97
CA MET A 1 -10.69 10.24 4.15
C MET A 1 -10.46 8.95 3.41
N GLU A 2 -9.56 8.94 2.45
CA GLU A 2 -9.37 7.80 1.54
C GLU A 2 -8.30 6.82 1.99
N ILE A 3 -7.71 7.04 3.14
CA ILE A 3 -6.74 6.12 3.70
C ILE A 3 -7.43 4.82 4.06
N ALA A 4 -6.69 3.75 4.09
CA ALA A 4 -7.16 2.44 4.50
C ALA A 4 -8.03 1.73 3.44
N LEU A 5 -7.78 2.05 2.18
CA LEU A 5 -8.27 1.22 1.09
C LEU A 5 -7.25 0.13 0.79
N TYR A 6 -7.70 -0.97 0.20
CA TYR A 6 -6.81 -2.07 -0.13
C TYR A 6 -5.64 -1.58 -0.98
N CYS A 7 -4.45 -2.08 -0.67
CA CYS A 7 -3.20 -1.78 -1.37
C CYS A 7 -2.62 -0.39 -1.12
N ASP A 8 -3.25 0.44 -0.30
CA ASP A 8 -2.67 1.75 0.02
C ASP A 8 -1.32 1.58 0.72
N ILE A 9 -0.37 2.44 0.35
CA ILE A 9 0.90 2.54 1.05
C ILE A 9 0.71 3.62 2.11
N VAL A 10 1.01 3.28 3.36
CA VAL A 10 0.78 4.19 4.49
C VAL A 10 2.03 4.27 5.36
N ARG A 11 2.07 5.29 6.21
CA ARG A 11 3.11 5.47 7.21
C ARG A 11 2.46 5.58 8.59
N ASN A 12 3.02 4.89 9.57
CA ASN A 12 2.52 4.97 10.94
C ASN A 12 2.94 6.32 11.53
N ASN A 13 1.95 7.12 11.93
CA ASN A 13 2.21 8.44 12.52
C ASN A 13 1.92 8.48 14.04
N ASN A 14 1.73 7.33 14.66
CA ASN A 14 1.47 7.26 16.09
C ASN A 14 2.78 7.35 16.87
N THR A 15 3.05 8.52 17.46
CA THR A 15 4.29 8.76 18.19
C THR A 15 4.48 7.85 19.40
N LYS A 16 3.42 7.20 19.86
CA LYS A 16 3.49 6.27 20.99
C LYS A 16 3.73 4.83 20.54
N SER A 17 3.72 4.58 19.24
CA SER A 17 3.93 3.23 18.71
C SER A 17 5.41 2.97 18.51
N LYS A 18 5.81 1.72 18.75
CA LYS A 18 7.17 1.29 18.41
C LYS A 18 7.41 1.30 16.91
N ARG A 19 6.33 1.35 16.12
CA ARG A 19 6.40 1.37 14.66
C ARG A 19 6.26 2.77 14.08
N PHE A 20 6.34 3.79 14.93
CA PHE A 20 6.25 5.17 14.46
C PHE A 20 7.23 5.41 13.30
N GLY A 21 6.73 6.00 12.24
CA GLY A 21 7.52 6.32 11.07
C GLY A 21 7.69 5.18 10.07
N GLN A 22 7.31 3.96 10.43
CA GLN A 22 7.43 2.82 9.50
C GLN A 22 6.33 2.84 8.47
N HIS A 23 6.66 2.35 7.29
CA HIS A 23 5.71 2.24 6.17
C HIS A 23 5.09 0.85 6.13
N GLY A 24 3.86 0.80 5.62
CA GLY A 24 3.16 -0.47 5.49
C GLY A 24 2.21 -0.47 4.31
N ILE A 25 1.72 -1.64 3.98
CA ILE A 25 0.72 -1.85 2.93
C ILE A 25 -0.58 -2.27 3.58
N VAL A 26 -1.67 -1.61 3.23
CA VAL A 26 -2.99 -1.96 3.77
C VAL A 26 -3.47 -3.25 3.13
N LEU A 27 -3.71 -4.27 3.94
CA LEU A 27 -4.19 -5.58 3.48
C LEU A 27 -5.70 -5.63 3.44
N THR A 28 -6.34 -5.14 4.49
CA THR A 28 -7.79 -5.11 4.59
C THR A 28 -8.19 -4.00 5.56
N THR A 29 -9.46 -3.67 5.58
CA THR A 29 -9.97 -2.58 6.41
C THR A 29 -11.20 -3.03 7.19
N SER A 30 -11.43 -2.37 8.31
CA SER A 30 -12.71 -2.42 9.04
C SER A 30 -13.14 -0.98 9.28
N THR A 31 -14.16 -0.77 10.10
CA THR A 31 -14.81 0.54 10.22
C THR A 31 -13.84 1.70 10.48
N SER A 32 -12.90 1.53 11.40
CA SER A 32 -11.98 2.61 11.76
C SER A 32 -10.54 2.16 11.84
N CYS A 33 -10.26 0.95 11.38
CA CYS A 33 -8.94 0.34 11.46
C CYS A 33 -8.53 -0.24 10.11
N ALA A 34 -7.23 -0.35 9.92
CA ALA A 34 -6.66 -1.02 8.77
C ALA A 34 -5.72 -2.13 9.25
N TYR A 35 -5.73 -3.26 8.58
CA TYR A 35 -4.79 -4.34 8.82
C TYR A 35 -3.58 -4.07 7.95
N VAL A 36 -2.46 -3.75 8.56
CA VAL A 36 -1.28 -3.23 7.86
C VAL A 36 -0.16 -4.25 7.93
N ASN A 37 0.45 -4.52 6.77
CA ASN A 37 1.66 -5.32 6.68
C ASN A 37 2.85 -4.37 6.63
N TYR A 38 3.70 -4.45 7.65
CA TYR A 38 4.92 -3.63 7.71
C TYR A 38 6.04 -4.31 6.93
N GLN A 39 7.07 -3.53 6.61
CA GLN A 39 8.15 -3.97 5.73
C GLN A 39 8.92 -5.18 6.27
N ASP A 40 8.99 -5.33 7.59
CA ASP A 40 9.66 -6.48 8.22
C ASP A 40 8.77 -7.73 8.26
N GLY A 41 7.58 -7.67 7.69
CA GLY A 41 6.66 -8.79 7.64
C GLY A 41 5.62 -8.81 8.75
N PHE A 42 5.76 -7.96 9.76
CA PHE A 42 4.79 -7.88 10.85
C PHE A 42 3.47 -7.31 10.35
N THR A 43 2.35 -7.87 10.80
CA THR A 43 1.02 -7.35 10.48
C THR A 43 0.27 -7.02 11.75
N ALA A 44 -0.47 -5.92 11.72
CA ALA A 44 -1.25 -5.48 12.86
C ALA A 44 -2.39 -4.58 12.43
N TYR A 45 -3.46 -4.56 13.22
CA TYR A 45 -4.51 -3.56 13.06
C TYR A 45 -4.00 -2.23 13.59
N CYS A 46 -4.24 -1.18 12.81
CA CYS A 46 -3.89 0.18 13.18
C CYS A 46 -5.11 1.06 13.00
N ALA A 47 -5.34 1.97 13.94
CA ALA A 47 -6.39 2.96 13.75
C ALA A 47 -6.06 3.84 12.55
N VAL A 48 -7.04 4.10 11.70
CA VAL A 48 -6.82 4.90 10.49
C VAL A 48 -6.27 6.28 10.83
N LYS A 49 -6.69 6.86 11.97
CA LYS A 49 -6.20 8.17 12.40
C LYS A 49 -4.69 8.18 12.68
N HIS A 50 -4.09 7.02 12.87
CA HIS A 50 -2.64 6.89 13.10
C HIS A 50 -1.87 6.54 11.83
N LEU A 51 -2.50 6.66 10.68
CA LEU A 51 -1.89 6.35 9.39
C LEU A 51 -1.89 7.58 8.49
N THR A 52 -0.77 7.82 7.83
CA THR A 52 -0.65 8.87 6.83
C THR A 52 -0.57 8.20 5.47
N LEU A 53 -1.40 8.63 4.53
CA LEU A 53 -1.39 8.08 3.18
C LEU A 53 -0.12 8.49 2.45
N VAL A 54 0.59 7.52 1.89
CA VAL A 54 1.77 7.76 1.06
C VAL A 54 1.41 7.60 -0.40
N LYS A 55 0.68 6.54 -0.75
CA LYS A 55 0.29 6.30 -2.14
C LYS A 55 -1.01 5.51 -2.19
N HIS A 56 -1.94 5.99 -2.99
CA HIS A 56 -3.17 5.29 -3.33
C HIS A 56 -3.14 4.93 -4.82
N PHE A 57 -3.29 3.67 -5.14
CA PHE A 57 -3.30 3.20 -6.54
C PHE A 57 -4.71 3.30 -7.09
N ARG A 58 -4.86 4.03 -8.20
CA ARG A 58 -6.15 4.16 -8.87
C ARG A 58 -6.29 3.09 -9.94
N LEU A 59 -7.52 2.72 -10.24
CA LEU A 59 -7.78 1.85 -11.39
C LEU A 59 -7.31 2.57 -12.66
N ASP A 60 -6.77 1.81 -13.59
CA ASP A 60 -6.20 2.29 -14.85
C ASP A 60 -4.93 3.12 -14.68
N GLU A 61 -4.41 3.22 -13.48
CA GLU A 61 -3.12 3.90 -13.28
C GLU A 61 -2.01 3.08 -13.93
N ARG A 62 -1.14 3.76 -14.69
CA ARG A 62 -0.03 3.12 -15.38
C ARG A 62 1.11 2.82 -14.43
N ILE A 63 1.60 1.59 -14.48
CA ILE A 63 2.78 1.13 -13.74
C ILE A 63 3.67 0.44 -14.76
N GLY A 64 4.67 1.17 -15.29
CA GLY A 64 5.46 0.66 -16.40
C GLY A 64 4.58 0.46 -17.63
N ASP A 65 4.58 -0.74 -18.18
CA ASP A 65 3.80 -1.09 -19.35
C ASP A 65 2.43 -1.70 -19.01
N GLU A 66 2.11 -1.76 -17.74
CA GLU A 66 0.86 -2.35 -17.27
C GLU A 66 -0.03 -1.28 -16.62
N SER A 67 -1.29 -1.64 -16.38
CA SER A 67 -2.22 -0.75 -15.69
C SER A 67 -2.84 -1.48 -14.51
N VAL A 68 -3.21 -0.72 -13.49
CA VAL A 68 -3.89 -1.29 -12.32
C VAL A 68 -5.28 -1.75 -12.74
N TYR A 69 -5.48 -3.05 -12.71
CA TYR A 69 -6.77 -3.65 -13.05
C TYR A 69 -7.67 -3.77 -11.82
N TYR A 70 -7.08 -4.09 -10.68
CA TYR A 70 -7.86 -4.35 -9.48
C TYR A 70 -7.00 -4.17 -8.23
N ARG A 71 -7.61 -3.62 -7.18
CA ARG A 71 -6.98 -3.49 -5.87
C ARG A 71 -7.57 -4.58 -4.98
N GLY A 72 -6.81 -5.65 -4.80
CA GLY A 72 -7.31 -6.84 -4.18
C GLY A 72 -7.06 -6.92 -2.69
N TYR A 73 -7.77 -7.84 -2.09
CA TYR A 73 -7.58 -8.25 -0.71
C TYR A 73 -6.11 -8.57 -0.44
N TRP A 74 -5.69 -8.41 0.80
CA TRP A 74 -4.34 -8.73 1.26
C TRP A 74 -3.26 -7.89 0.58
N GLY A 75 -3.64 -6.69 0.15
CA GLY A 75 -2.70 -5.72 -0.36
C GLY A 75 -2.06 -6.12 -1.67
N ARG A 76 -2.75 -6.87 -2.52
CA ARG A 76 -2.22 -7.32 -3.79
C ARG A 76 -2.92 -6.64 -4.94
N LEU A 77 -2.13 -6.01 -5.79
CA LEU A 77 -2.64 -5.44 -7.03
C LEU A 77 -2.72 -6.52 -8.10
N LYS A 78 -3.72 -6.42 -8.96
CA LYS A 78 -3.75 -7.12 -10.24
C LYS A 78 -3.46 -6.12 -11.32
N LEU A 79 -2.52 -6.45 -12.20
CA LEU A 79 -2.13 -5.58 -13.31
C LEU A 79 -2.51 -6.24 -14.63
N VAL A 80 -2.84 -5.42 -15.61
CA VAL A 80 -3.20 -5.89 -16.95
C VAL A 80 -2.25 -5.25 -17.96
N ASP A 81 -1.75 -6.05 -18.90
CA ASP A 81 -0.87 -5.57 -19.96
C ASP A 81 -1.67 -5.22 -21.23
N ALA A 82 -0.96 -4.80 -22.27
CA ALA A 82 -1.58 -4.39 -23.53
C ALA A 82 -2.31 -5.53 -24.24
N ASN A 83 -2.01 -6.77 -23.89
CA ASN A 83 -2.64 -7.97 -24.50
C ASN A 83 -3.76 -8.53 -23.62
N ASP A 84 -4.21 -7.74 -22.62
CA ASP A 84 -5.25 -8.13 -21.67
C ASP A 84 -4.87 -9.31 -20.77
N ASN A 85 -3.58 -9.58 -20.61
CA ASN A 85 -3.12 -10.57 -19.65
C ASN A 85 -3.10 -9.97 -18.26
N VAL A 86 -3.80 -10.61 -17.32
CA VAL A 86 -3.88 -10.14 -15.94
C VAL A 86 -2.98 -10.99 -15.07
N ARG A 87 -2.18 -10.33 -14.23
CA ARG A 87 -1.36 -11.02 -13.24
C ARG A 87 -1.54 -10.36 -11.87
N THR A 88 -1.41 -11.17 -10.82
CA THR A 88 -1.47 -10.68 -9.44
C THR A 88 -0.04 -10.52 -8.93
N LEU A 89 0.26 -9.36 -8.33
CA LEU A 89 1.56 -9.13 -7.74
C LEU A 89 1.72 -9.97 -6.48
N SER A 90 2.92 -10.52 -6.28
CA SER A 90 3.28 -11.18 -5.03
C SER A 90 3.52 -10.11 -3.95
N ARG A 91 3.65 -10.56 -2.70
CA ARG A 91 3.98 -9.66 -1.60
C ARG A 91 5.30 -8.95 -1.85
N GLU A 92 6.28 -9.69 -2.34
CA GLU A 92 7.60 -9.13 -2.65
C GLU A 92 7.53 -8.10 -3.76
N GLU A 93 6.74 -8.37 -4.79
CA GLU A 93 6.53 -7.41 -5.88
C GLU A 93 5.82 -6.15 -5.38
N MET A 94 4.84 -6.31 -4.49
CA MET A 94 4.16 -5.17 -3.88
C MET A 94 5.14 -4.29 -3.10
N TRP A 95 6.04 -4.91 -2.32
CA TRP A 95 7.02 -4.14 -1.57
C TRP A 95 8.07 -3.49 -2.47
N ALA A 96 8.47 -4.17 -3.55
CA ALA A 96 9.38 -3.57 -4.53
C ALA A 96 8.74 -2.33 -5.17
N LEU A 97 7.46 -2.42 -5.50
CA LEU A 97 6.71 -1.29 -6.05
C LEU A 97 6.58 -0.17 -5.01
N ALA A 98 6.26 -0.52 -3.78
CA ALA A 98 6.08 0.45 -2.71
C ALA A 98 7.34 1.27 -2.45
N GLN A 99 8.52 0.66 -2.59
CA GLN A 99 9.79 1.37 -2.37
C GLN A 99 9.93 2.61 -3.25
N LYS A 100 9.40 2.57 -4.46
CA LYS A 100 9.48 3.73 -5.36
C LYS A 100 8.78 4.95 -4.78
N TYR A 101 7.68 4.74 -4.09
CA TYR A 101 6.89 5.83 -3.52
C TYR A 101 7.43 6.24 -2.15
N ILE A 102 7.90 5.29 -1.37
CA ILE A 102 8.50 5.56 -0.07
C ILE A 102 9.75 6.42 -0.23
N HIS A 103 10.63 6.05 -1.14
CA HIS A 103 11.86 6.82 -1.40
C HIS A 103 11.56 8.19 -1.96
N ARG A 104 10.57 8.29 -2.84
CA ARG A 104 10.18 9.58 -3.40
C ARG A 104 9.73 10.54 -2.31
N THR A 105 8.98 10.05 -1.34
CA THR A 105 8.51 10.85 -0.22
C THR A 105 9.68 11.33 0.64
N ALA A 106 10.69 10.50 0.81
CA ALA A 106 11.86 10.83 1.64
C ALA A 106 12.76 11.89 1.01
N VAL A 107 12.70 12.06 -0.31
CA VAL A 107 13.57 12.97 -1.04
C VAL A 107 13.03 14.39 -1.09
N VAL A 108 11.79 14.58 -0.76
CA VAL A 108 11.17 15.91 -0.77
C VAL A 108 11.67 16.73 0.40
N VAL A 109 12.56 17.62 0.13
CA VAL A 109 13.16 18.49 1.13
C VAL A 109 13.07 19.92 0.70
#